data_7cd46e280d512ef1492c3d235c5394d6
#
_entry.id   7cd46e280d512ef1492c3d235c5394d6
#
_cell.length_a   1.000
_cell.length_b   1.000
_cell.length_c   1.000
_cell.angle_alpha   90.00
_cell.angle_beta   90.00
_cell.angle_gamma   90.00
#
_symmetry.space_group_name_H-M   'P 1'
#
loop_
_entity.id
_entity.type
_entity.pdbx_description
1 polymer ?
#
loop_
_entity_poly.entity_id
_entity_poly.type
_entity_poly.pdbx_seq_one_letter_code
_entity_poly.pdbx_strand_id
1 'polypeptide(L)'
;MAAVRAFEAAARTENFTAAAAELGMTQAAVSYQVKSLEERLGSPLFVRERGRARLTPLGARLLPALTSAFDSIEAAFASHQQEDESLLTITTTHTFANTWLAWRLGTFQMEHPDLAVRMTTSNELCDLRAGDADIAIRGGGGGWEGMEEHLLFETAFTPMASPECIEAVERKLGRRLEPEDIPHQNRIDPSDDWWQQWFSDNGIPADESILRRAGIRLENQANMGHAAMAGQGFALLTPLLWKGDVAAGRLCIPFPDRISVRGWSYWLVYPKERRMVPKVKRFREWLLAEMRQAIDELDGGWAVQGRVPAAAQAQG
;
A
#
# COMPACT_ATOMS: atom_id res chain seq x y z
N MET A 1 -3.32 -7.53 -38.97
CA MET A 1 -4.42 -7.61 -37.97
C MET A 1 -5.66 -6.83 -38.42
N ALA A 2 -5.58 -5.53 -38.80
CA ALA A 2 -6.76 -4.75 -39.20
C ALA A 2 -7.64 -5.42 -40.30
N ALA A 3 -7.04 -5.96 -41.33
CA ALA A 3 -7.74 -6.65 -42.42
C ALA A 3 -8.49 -7.93 -41.96
N VAL A 4 -7.90 -8.69 -41.05
CA VAL A 4 -8.52 -9.88 -40.45
C VAL A 4 -9.73 -9.50 -39.57
N ARG A 5 -9.60 -8.43 -38.78
CA ARG A 5 -10.68 -7.93 -37.94
C ARG A 5 -11.84 -7.35 -38.77
N ALA A 6 -11.51 -6.65 -39.87
CA ALA A 6 -12.51 -6.16 -40.81
C ALA A 6 -13.28 -7.27 -41.49
N PHE A 7 -12.60 -8.36 -41.91
CA PHE A 7 -13.23 -9.54 -42.46
C PHE A 7 -14.15 -10.24 -41.44
N GLU A 8 -13.66 -10.49 -40.21
CA GLU A 8 -14.44 -11.15 -39.14
C GLU A 8 -15.73 -10.37 -38.86
N ALA A 9 -15.64 -9.07 -38.60
CA ALA A 9 -16.80 -8.24 -38.29
C ALA A 9 -17.80 -8.19 -39.45
N ALA A 10 -17.32 -8.05 -40.70
CA ALA A 10 -18.17 -8.06 -41.90
C ALA A 10 -18.85 -9.44 -42.15
N ALA A 11 -18.15 -10.51 -41.83
CA ALA A 11 -18.64 -11.87 -41.95
C ALA A 11 -19.68 -12.24 -40.90
N ARG A 12 -19.43 -11.90 -39.67
CA ARG A 12 -20.32 -12.15 -38.52
C ARG A 12 -21.60 -11.31 -38.57
N THR A 13 -21.51 -10.05 -38.97
CA THR A 13 -22.68 -9.16 -39.11
C THR A 13 -23.41 -9.35 -40.46
N GLU A 14 -22.84 -10.06 -41.42
CA GLU A 14 -23.30 -10.17 -42.80
C GLU A 14 -23.58 -8.80 -43.47
N ASN A 15 -22.93 -7.74 -42.96
CA ASN A 15 -23.20 -6.35 -43.33
C ASN A 15 -21.97 -5.46 -43.14
N PHE A 16 -21.44 -4.97 -44.25
CA PHE A 16 -20.26 -4.09 -44.26
C PHE A 16 -20.49 -2.75 -43.59
N THR A 17 -21.75 -2.25 -43.58
CA THR A 17 -22.08 -0.99 -42.89
C THR A 17 -22.15 -1.21 -41.39
N ALA A 18 -22.73 -2.31 -40.90
CA ALA A 18 -22.74 -2.67 -39.49
C ALA A 18 -21.33 -2.93 -38.96
N ALA A 19 -20.50 -3.67 -39.72
CA ALA A 19 -19.09 -3.88 -39.37
C ALA A 19 -18.29 -2.56 -39.29
N ALA A 20 -18.58 -1.61 -40.19
CA ALA A 20 -17.95 -0.30 -40.18
C ALA A 20 -18.33 0.50 -38.91
N ALA A 21 -19.58 0.47 -38.52
CA ALA A 21 -20.05 1.09 -37.27
C ALA A 21 -19.40 0.48 -36.02
N GLU A 22 -19.32 -0.86 -35.98
CA GLU A 22 -18.68 -1.59 -34.87
C GLU A 22 -17.18 -1.27 -34.74
N LEU A 23 -16.50 -1.16 -35.89
CA LEU A 23 -15.06 -0.92 -35.90
C LEU A 23 -14.64 0.57 -35.86
N GLY A 24 -15.59 1.49 -35.79
CA GLY A 24 -15.34 2.94 -35.86
C GLY A 24 -14.69 3.36 -37.18
N MET A 25 -15.02 2.66 -38.30
CA MET A 25 -14.47 2.87 -39.62
C MET A 25 -15.56 3.28 -40.64
N THR A 26 -15.14 3.77 -41.80
CA THR A 26 -16.05 3.91 -42.94
C THR A 26 -16.27 2.56 -43.67
N GLN A 27 -17.43 2.37 -44.27
CA GLN A 27 -17.72 1.19 -45.08
C GLN A 27 -16.66 0.94 -46.21
N ALA A 28 -16.18 2.03 -46.83
CA ALA A 28 -15.14 1.98 -47.83
C ALA A 28 -13.81 1.44 -47.26
N ALA A 29 -13.45 1.85 -46.03
CA ALA A 29 -12.27 1.37 -45.35
C ALA A 29 -12.37 -0.12 -44.98
N VAL A 30 -13.52 -0.57 -44.47
CA VAL A 30 -13.78 -2.03 -44.23
C VAL A 30 -13.66 -2.82 -45.55
N SER A 31 -14.29 -2.34 -46.62
CA SER A 31 -14.22 -2.98 -47.94
C SER A 31 -12.79 -3.09 -48.46
N TYR A 32 -12.00 -2.02 -48.30
CA TYR A 32 -10.58 -2.00 -48.67
C TYR A 32 -9.77 -3.02 -47.86
N GLN A 33 -9.97 -3.07 -46.54
CA GLN A 33 -9.27 -4.04 -45.66
C GLN A 33 -9.61 -5.49 -46.08
N VAL A 34 -10.87 -5.79 -46.29
CA VAL A 34 -11.31 -7.14 -46.76
C VAL A 34 -10.66 -7.48 -48.08
N LYS A 35 -10.69 -6.57 -49.05
CA LYS A 35 -10.06 -6.79 -50.37
C LYS A 35 -8.55 -7.03 -50.24
N SER A 36 -7.86 -6.26 -49.41
CA SER A 36 -6.43 -6.47 -49.16
C SER A 36 -6.15 -7.86 -48.55
N LEU A 37 -7.05 -8.40 -47.72
CA LEU A 37 -6.93 -9.74 -47.16
C LEU A 37 -7.12 -10.80 -48.27
N GLU A 38 -8.14 -10.63 -49.13
CA GLU A 38 -8.41 -11.52 -50.28
C GLU A 38 -7.23 -11.56 -51.26
N GLU A 39 -6.65 -10.41 -51.56
CA GLU A 39 -5.44 -10.31 -52.42
C GLU A 39 -4.25 -11.08 -51.83
N ARG A 40 -4.04 -10.99 -50.52
CA ARG A 40 -2.96 -11.70 -49.80
C ARG A 40 -3.20 -13.22 -49.77
N LEU A 41 -4.47 -13.65 -49.69
CA LEU A 41 -4.85 -15.08 -49.70
C LEU A 41 -4.93 -15.63 -51.10
N GLY A 42 -4.95 -14.79 -52.11
CA GLY A 42 -5.13 -15.18 -53.51
C GLY A 42 -6.52 -15.76 -53.81
N SER A 43 -7.50 -15.51 -52.93
CA SER A 43 -8.83 -16.09 -53.03
C SER A 43 -9.88 -15.18 -52.41
N PRO A 44 -11.08 -15.03 -53.01
CA PRO A 44 -12.16 -14.24 -52.47
C PRO A 44 -12.74 -14.88 -51.20
N LEU A 45 -13.08 -14.05 -50.26
CA LEU A 45 -13.78 -14.44 -49.00
C LEU A 45 -15.27 -14.13 -49.08
N PHE A 46 -15.67 -13.18 -49.92
CA PHE A 46 -17.05 -12.85 -50.22
C PHE A 46 -17.38 -12.97 -51.68
N VAL A 47 -18.64 -13.33 -51.98
CA VAL A 47 -19.25 -13.28 -53.30
C VAL A 47 -20.48 -12.38 -53.27
N ARG A 48 -20.80 -11.73 -54.37
CA ARG A 48 -22.03 -10.95 -54.50
C ARG A 48 -23.14 -11.81 -55.10
N GLU A 49 -24.17 -12.08 -54.30
CA GLU A 49 -25.37 -12.78 -54.77
C GLU A 49 -26.60 -11.86 -54.51
N ARG A 50 -27.32 -11.58 -55.59
CA ARG A 50 -28.57 -10.76 -55.57
C ARG A 50 -28.37 -9.42 -54.83
N GLY A 51 -27.21 -8.78 -54.98
CA GLY A 51 -26.89 -7.49 -54.33
C GLY A 51 -26.40 -7.58 -52.89
N ARG A 52 -26.31 -8.77 -52.27
CA ARG A 52 -25.79 -9.01 -50.94
C ARG A 52 -24.43 -9.69 -50.97
N ALA A 53 -23.60 -9.35 -50.02
CA ALA A 53 -22.32 -10.03 -49.80
C ALA A 53 -22.56 -11.32 -49.01
N ARG A 54 -22.14 -12.45 -49.54
CA ARG A 54 -22.18 -13.76 -48.88
C ARG A 54 -20.77 -14.35 -48.80
N LEU A 55 -20.53 -15.11 -47.76
CA LEU A 55 -19.25 -15.79 -47.57
C LEU A 55 -19.03 -16.86 -48.66
N THR A 56 -17.82 -16.94 -49.17
CA THR A 56 -17.36 -18.11 -49.96
C THR A 56 -17.18 -19.32 -49.01
N PRO A 57 -17.03 -20.56 -49.58
CA PRO A 57 -16.65 -21.71 -48.76
C PRO A 57 -15.35 -21.52 -47.94
N LEU A 58 -14.41 -20.73 -48.48
CA LEU A 58 -13.18 -20.36 -47.75
C LEU A 58 -13.49 -19.41 -46.61
N GLY A 59 -14.28 -18.34 -46.85
CA GLY A 59 -14.69 -17.40 -45.82
C GLY A 59 -15.46 -18.09 -44.71
N ALA A 60 -16.40 -18.98 -45.05
CA ALA A 60 -17.16 -19.76 -44.07
C ALA A 60 -16.29 -20.70 -43.20
N ARG A 61 -15.21 -21.25 -43.73
CA ARG A 61 -14.26 -22.06 -42.94
C ARG A 61 -13.37 -21.23 -42.03
N LEU A 62 -12.98 -20.03 -42.45
CA LEU A 62 -12.10 -19.17 -41.68
C LEU A 62 -12.81 -18.44 -40.53
N LEU A 63 -14.09 -18.08 -40.71
CA LEU A 63 -14.83 -17.29 -39.76
C LEU A 63 -14.84 -17.86 -38.32
N PRO A 64 -15.18 -19.15 -38.09
CA PRO A 64 -15.24 -19.67 -36.72
C PRO A 64 -13.89 -19.60 -35.98
N ALA A 65 -12.80 -19.91 -36.73
CA ALA A 65 -11.46 -19.88 -36.14
C ALA A 65 -11.02 -18.45 -35.79
N LEU A 66 -11.37 -17.47 -36.63
CA LEU A 66 -11.02 -16.07 -36.40
C LEU A 66 -11.86 -15.45 -35.27
N THR A 67 -13.15 -15.75 -35.24
CA THR A 67 -14.03 -15.31 -34.13
C THR A 67 -13.52 -15.86 -32.80
N SER A 68 -13.25 -17.16 -32.71
CA SER A 68 -12.70 -17.79 -31.51
C SER A 68 -11.34 -17.18 -31.08
N ALA A 69 -10.50 -16.81 -32.05
CA ALA A 69 -9.23 -16.17 -31.75
C ALA A 69 -9.42 -14.75 -31.17
N PHE A 70 -10.36 -13.96 -31.69
CA PHE A 70 -10.68 -12.64 -31.18
C PHE A 70 -11.35 -12.73 -29.81
N ASP A 71 -12.29 -13.67 -29.60
CA ASP A 71 -12.90 -13.93 -28.28
C ASP A 71 -11.84 -14.29 -27.23
N SER A 72 -10.84 -15.10 -27.61
CA SER A 72 -9.73 -15.47 -26.72
C SER A 72 -8.86 -14.26 -26.35
N ILE A 73 -8.61 -13.36 -27.31
CA ILE A 73 -7.89 -12.12 -27.06
C ILE A 73 -8.68 -11.21 -26.11
N GLU A 74 -9.98 -11.03 -26.36
CA GLU A 74 -10.85 -10.22 -25.49
C GLU A 74 -10.96 -10.80 -24.08
N ALA A 75 -11.11 -12.12 -23.97
CA ALA A 75 -11.11 -12.81 -22.67
C ALA A 75 -9.81 -12.61 -21.89
N ALA A 76 -8.65 -12.63 -22.57
CA ALA A 76 -7.36 -12.39 -21.95
C ALA A 76 -7.24 -10.95 -21.38
N PHE A 77 -7.75 -9.95 -22.09
CA PHE A 77 -7.81 -8.57 -21.57
C PHE A 77 -8.84 -8.41 -20.46
N ALA A 78 -10.01 -9.01 -20.58
CA ALA A 78 -11.05 -8.97 -19.57
C ALA A 78 -10.62 -9.65 -18.26
N SER A 79 -9.93 -10.78 -18.31
CA SER A 79 -9.39 -11.46 -17.15
C SER A 79 -8.31 -10.63 -16.45
N HIS A 80 -7.45 -9.96 -17.19
CA HIS A 80 -6.44 -9.07 -16.62
C HIS A 80 -7.08 -7.85 -15.94
N GLN A 81 -8.09 -7.24 -16.52
CA GLN A 81 -8.83 -6.15 -15.90
C GLN A 81 -9.54 -6.59 -14.61
N GLN A 82 -10.16 -7.77 -14.62
CA GLN A 82 -10.87 -8.30 -13.46
C GLN A 82 -9.92 -8.69 -12.33
N GLU A 83 -8.74 -9.24 -12.64
CA GLU A 83 -7.67 -9.50 -11.67
C GLU A 83 -7.14 -8.19 -11.07
N ASP A 84 -6.95 -7.16 -11.90
CA ASP A 84 -6.49 -5.84 -11.43
C ASP A 84 -7.53 -5.14 -10.55
N GLU A 85 -8.83 -5.29 -10.83
CA GLU A 85 -9.91 -4.72 -10.02
C GLU A 85 -10.14 -5.46 -8.70
N SER A 86 -9.90 -6.77 -8.65
CA SER A 86 -10.13 -7.63 -7.48
C SER A 86 -8.93 -7.78 -6.56
N LEU A 87 -7.73 -7.34 -6.97
CA LEU A 87 -6.52 -7.38 -6.16
C LEU A 87 -6.09 -5.98 -5.74
N LEU A 88 -6.09 -5.72 -4.44
CA LEU A 88 -5.51 -4.53 -3.86
C LEU A 88 -4.04 -4.80 -3.47
N THR A 89 -3.13 -4.01 -4.04
CA THR A 89 -1.70 -4.11 -3.74
C THR A 89 -1.24 -2.95 -2.84
N ILE A 90 -0.66 -3.29 -1.69
CA ILE A 90 -0.23 -2.35 -0.67
C ILE A 90 1.27 -2.52 -0.45
N THR A 91 2.01 -1.40 -0.42
CA THR A 91 3.38 -1.39 0.06
C THR A 91 3.50 -0.55 1.33
N THR A 92 4.25 -1.03 2.31
CA THR A 92 4.37 -0.33 3.59
C THR A 92 5.75 -0.58 4.23
N THR A 93 6.07 0.18 5.28
CA THR A 93 7.28 -0.06 6.07
C THR A 93 7.18 -1.35 6.86
N HIS A 94 8.33 -1.99 7.14
CA HIS A 94 8.37 -3.20 7.98
C HIS A 94 7.72 -2.97 9.35
N THR A 95 7.97 -1.82 9.95
CA THR A 95 7.38 -1.48 11.25
C THR A 95 5.86 -1.45 11.20
N PHE A 96 5.27 -0.64 10.32
CA PHE A 96 3.81 -0.50 10.27
C PHE A 96 3.11 -1.81 9.89
N ALA A 97 3.69 -2.58 8.96
CA ALA A 97 3.18 -3.89 8.59
C ALA A 97 3.08 -4.84 9.80
N ASN A 98 4.18 -5.00 10.53
CA ASN A 98 4.30 -6.04 11.56
C ASN A 98 3.66 -5.66 12.91
N THR A 99 3.59 -4.36 13.21
CA THR A 99 3.08 -3.92 14.50
C THR A 99 1.61 -3.50 14.47
N TRP A 100 1.08 -3.11 13.30
CA TRP A 100 -0.26 -2.53 13.22
C TRP A 100 -1.14 -3.13 12.12
N LEU A 101 -0.69 -3.12 10.84
CA LEU A 101 -1.56 -3.41 9.70
C LEU A 101 -1.92 -4.90 9.58
N ALA A 102 -0.93 -5.81 9.70
CA ALA A 102 -1.17 -7.24 9.54
C ALA A 102 -2.20 -7.80 10.52
N TRP A 103 -2.28 -7.24 11.72
CA TRP A 103 -3.24 -7.65 12.75
C TRP A 103 -4.70 -7.23 12.44
N ARG A 104 -4.89 -6.27 11.51
CA ARG A 104 -6.17 -5.66 11.18
C ARG A 104 -6.67 -5.98 9.76
N LEU A 105 -5.81 -6.43 8.86
CA LEU A 105 -6.20 -6.77 7.49
C LEU A 105 -7.30 -7.83 7.43
N GLY A 106 -7.42 -8.67 8.44
CA GLY A 106 -8.50 -9.66 8.54
C GLY A 106 -9.89 -9.01 8.64
N THR A 107 -10.02 -7.88 9.35
CA THR A 107 -11.31 -7.14 9.43
C THR A 107 -11.65 -6.51 8.09
N PHE A 108 -10.68 -5.89 7.41
CA PHE A 108 -10.87 -5.38 6.06
C PHE A 108 -11.33 -6.48 5.10
N GLN A 109 -10.72 -7.66 5.15
CA GLN A 109 -11.07 -8.79 4.28
C GLN A 109 -12.49 -9.31 4.56
N MET A 110 -12.95 -9.28 5.82
CA MET A 110 -14.33 -9.67 6.17
C MET A 110 -15.36 -8.67 5.65
N GLU A 111 -15.04 -7.37 5.67
CA GLU A 111 -15.91 -6.31 5.14
C GLU A 111 -15.93 -6.27 3.61
N HIS A 112 -14.84 -6.72 2.97
CA HIS A 112 -14.65 -6.69 1.53
C HIS A 112 -14.19 -8.06 0.99
N PRO A 113 -15.03 -9.10 1.03
CA PRO A 113 -14.67 -10.46 0.63
C PRO A 113 -14.40 -10.61 -0.86
N ASP A 114 -14.81 -9.65 -1.66
CA ASP A 114 -14.59 -9.55 -3.10
C ASP A 114 -13.19 -9.01 -3.48
N LEU A 115 -12.42 -8.49 -2.51
CA LEU A 115 -11.07 -7.96 -2.73
C LEU A 115 -10.02 -8.87 -2.12
N ALA A 116 -9.09 -9.35 -2.95
CA ALA A 116 -7.85 -9.93 -2.45
C ALA A 116 -6.87 -8.82 -2.06
N VAL A 117 -6.06 -9.04 -1.03
CA VAL A 117 -5.05 -8.07 -0.58
C VAL A 117 -3.67 -8.69 -0.67
N ARG A 118 -2.77 -8.00 -1.37
CA ARG A 118 -1.33 -8.30 -1.37
C ARG A 118 -0.58 -7.19 -0.66
N MET A 119 0.09 -7.50 0.43
CA MET A 119 0.94 -6.55 1.15
C MET A 119 2.41 -6.91 0.95
N THR A 120 3.21 -5.93 0.56
CA THR A 120 4.68 -6.02 0.49
C THR A 120 5.31 -5.03 1.46
N THR A 121 6.47 -5.36 1.99
CA THR A 121 7.18 -4.49 2.93
C THR A 121 8.50 -4.03 2.32
N SER A 122 8.76 -2.73 2.37
CA SER A 122 10.01 -2.11 1.96
C SER A 122 10.15 -0.75 2.61
N ASN A 123 11.36 -0.37 2.97
CA ASN A 123 11.69 1.00 3.38
C ASN A 123 12.07 1.89 2.18
N GLU A 124 12.23 1.30 1.00
CA GLU A 124 12.53 2.02 -0.23
C GLU A 124 11.27 2.64 -0.84
N LEU A 125 11.45 3.75 -1.54
CA LEU A 125 10.37 4.35 -2.33
C LEU A 125 10.10 3.48 -3.56
N CYS A 126 8.83 3.20 -3.81
CA CYS A 126 8.37 2.52 -5.03
C CYS A 126 7.68 3.52 -5.96
N ASP A 127 7.65 3.23 -7.25
CA ASP A 127 6.93 4.04 -8.22
C ASP A 127 5.45 3.59 -8.31
N LEU A 128 4.61 4.26 -7.53
CA LEU A 128 3.17 4.00 -7.55
C LEU A 128 2.51 4.35 -8.90
N ARG A 129 3.11 5.26 -9.69
CA ARG A 129 2.60 5.60 -11.02
C ARG A 129 2.92 4.53 -12.04
N ALA A 130 4.08 3.86 -11.91
CA ALA A 130 4.43 2.70 -12.72
C ALA A 130 3.57 1.46 -12.41
N GLY A 131 2.82 1.48 -11.28
CA GLY A 131 1.93 0.39 -10.91
C GLY A 131 2.56 -0.66 -9.99
N ASP A 132 3.70 -0.36 -9.35
CA ASP A 132 4.34 -1.27 -8.38
C ASP A 132 3.41 -1.65 -7.23
N ALA A 133 2.54 -0.70 -6.82
CA ALA A 133 1.45 -0.93 -5.88
C ALA A 133 0.30 0.07 -6.11
N ASP A 134 -0.89 -0.24 -5.60
CA ASP A 134 -2.03 0.69 -5.63
C ASP A 134 -1.88 1.79 -4.58
N ILE A 135 -1.35 1.43 -3.42
CA ILE A 135 -1.27 2.26 -2.22
C ILE A 135 0.08 2.05 -1.52
N ALA A 136 0.63 3.12 -1.00
CA ALA A 136 1.77 3.07 -0.09
C ALA A 136 1.40 3.63 1.29
N ILE A 137 1.96 3.03 2.35
CA ILE A 137 1.98 3.62 3.69
C ILE A 137 3.44 3.90 4.03
N ARG A 138 3.76 5.17 4.21
CA ARG A 138 5.15 5.63 4.33
C ARG A 138 5.33 6.59 5.48
N GLY A 139 6.51 6.51 6.11
CA GLY A 139 7.00 7.54 7.01
C GLY A 139 7.68 8.66 6.23
N GLY A 140 7.50 9.90 6.66
CA GLY A 140 8.12 11.07 6.03
C GLY A 140 7.49 12.39 6.41
N GLY A 141 7.99 13.45 5.76
CA GLY A 141 7.47 14.81 5.94
C GLY A 141 6.24 15.14 5.11
N GLY A 142 5.77 14.22 4.25
CA GLY A 142 4.74 14.51 3.25
C GLY A 142 5.31 15.26 2.03
N GLY A 143 4.42 15.74 1.15
CA GLY A 143 4.78 16.58 0.00
C GLY A 143 5.23 15.79 -1.23
N TRP A 144 4.72 14.56 -1.44
CA TRP A 144 5.03 13.76 -2.63
C TRP A 144 4.27 14.30 -3.85
N GLU A 145 5.01 14.80 -4.81
CA GLU A 145 4.44 15.42 -6.01
C GLU A 145 3.53 14.47 -6.79
N GLY A 146 2.31 14.93 -7.08
CA GLY A 146 1.31 14.17 -7.84
C GLY A 146 0.62 13.06 -7.07
N MET A 147 0.88 12.94 -5.77
CA MET A 147 0.22 11.99 -4.89
C MET A 147 -0.92 12.64 -4.11
N GLU A 148 -1.93 11.86 -3.79
CA GLU A 148 -2.89 12.14 -2.74
C GLU A 148 -2.30 11.62 -1.44
N GLU A 149 -2.35 12.41 -0.38
CA GLU A 149 -1.73 12.12 0.90
C GLU A 149 -2.74 12.27 2.03
N HIS A 150 -2.80 11.27 2.90
CA HIS A 150 -3.61 11.35 4.12
C HIS A 150 -2.71 11.09 5.32
N LEU A 151 -2.64 12.07 6.22
CA LEU A 151 -1.93 11.90 7.47
C LEU A 151 -2.61 10.80 8.30
N LEU A 152 -1.85 9.80 8.69
CA LEU A 152 -2.31 8.73 9.59
C LEU A 152 -2.05 9.12 11.04
N PHE A 153 -0.80 9.44 11.39
CA PHE A 153 -0.40 9.91 12.72
C PHE A 153 0.99 10.54 12.69
N GLU A 154 1.25 11.41 13.65
CA GLU A 154 2.59 11.94 13.92
C GLU A 154 3.41 10.92 14.71
N THR A 155 4.70 10.77 14.37
CA THR A 155 5.56 9.81 15.04
C THR A 155 6.03 10.35 16.37
N ALA A 156 5.40 9.87 17.41
CA ALA A 156 5.81 10.08 18.79
C ALA A 156 6.56 8.85 19.31
N PHE A 157 7.56 9.03 20.16
CA PHE A 157 8.39 7.94 20.65
C PHE A 157 8.86 8.15 22.10
N THR A 158 9.09 7.04 22.79
CA THR A 158 9.59 7.01 24.17
C THR A 158 10.34 5.69 24.41
N PRO A 159 11.22 5.60 25.42
CA PRO A 159 11.82 4.34 25.82
C PRO A 159 10.77 3.33 26.28
N MET A 160 10.87 2.11 25.74
CA MET A 160 10.06 0.98 26.15
C MET A 160 10.97 -0.23 26.38
N ALA A 161 10.59 -1.11 27.28
CA ALA A 161 11.31 -2.35 27.58
C ALA A 161 10.34 -3.40 28.13
N SER A 162 10.79 -4.66 28.24
CA SER A 162 9.99 -5.67 28.92
C SER A 162 9.90 -5.39 30.44
N PRO A 163 8.83 -5.84 31.13
CA PRO A 163 8.71 -5.71 32.57
C PRO A 163 9.93 -6.25 33.32
N GLU A 164 10.41 -7.41 32.91
CA GLU A 164 11.56 -8.07 33.54
C GLU A 164 12.85 -7.27 33.40
N CYS A 165 13.03 -6.56 32.25
CA CYS A 165 14.16 -5.69 32.05
C CYS A 165 14.12 -4.50 33.02
N ILE A 166 12.96 -3.86 33.16
CA ILE A 166 12.75 -2.72 34.07
C ILE A 166 12.99 -3.15 35.52
N GLU A 167 12.38 -4.25 35.97
CA GLU A 167 12.56 -4.80 37.30
C GLU A 167 14.02 -5.15 37.62
N ALA A 168 14.75 -5.68 36.64
CA ALA A 168 16.15 -6.00 36.81
C ALA A 168 17.01 -4.74 37.00
N VAL A 169 16.70 -3.65 36.31
CA VAL A 169 17.35 -2.36 36.48
C VAL A 169 17.00 -1.76 37.84
N GLU A 170 15.72 -1.72 38.22
CA GLU A 170 15.28 -1.17 39.50
C GLU A 170 15.89 -1.89 40.72
N ARG A 171 15.99 -3.23 40.64
CA ARG A 171 16.71 -4.03 41.65
C ARG A 171 18.18 -3.65 41.80
N LYS A 172 18.87 -3.33 40.69
CA LYS A 172 20.27 -2.86 40.73
C LYS A 172 20.40 -1.47 41.30
N LEU A 173 19.44 -0.59 40.96
CA LEU A 173 19.41 0.79 41.47
C LEU A 173 18.96 0.90 42.95
N GLY A 174 18.25 -0.11 43.45
CA GLY A 174 17.62 -0.05 44.78
C GLY A 174 16.47 0.94 44.87
N ARG A 175 16.00 1.48 43.75
CA ARG A 175 14.87 2.42 43.63
C ARG A 175 14.18 2.26 42.26
N ARG A 176 13.06 2.95 42.08
CA ARG A 176 12.39 3.04 40.78
C ARG A 176 13.29 3.67 39.73
N LEU A 177 13.09 3.22 38.51
CA LEU A 177 13.77 3.76 37.34
C LEU A 177 13.31 5.19 37.04
N GLU A 178 14.27 6.07 36.81
CA GLU A 178 14.06 7.47 36.44
C GLU A 178 14.60 7.73 35.03
N PRO A 179 14.11 8.77 34.29
CA PRO A 179 14.56 9.07 32.94
C PRO A 179 16.08 9.28 32.86
N GLU A 180 16.68 9.86 33.88
CA GLU A 180 18.12 10.14 33.98
C GLU A 180 18.98 8.89 34.10
N ASP A 181 18.40 7.73 34.37
CA ASP A 181 19.12 6.46 34.43
C ASP A 181 19.32 5.85 33.03
N ILE A 182 18.46 6.17 32.06
CA ILE A 182 18.44 5.57 30.72
C ILE A 182 19.77 5.70 29.97
N PRO A 183 20.53 6.81 30.02
CA PRO A 183 21.84 6.91 29.38
C PRO A 183 22.80 5.78 29.78
N HIS A 184 22.68 5.27 30.99
CA HIS A 184 23.56 4.26 31.58
C HIS A 184 23.06 2.82 31.42
N GLN A 185 21.83 2.65 30.92
CA GLN A 185 21.24 1.33 30.70
C GLN A 185 21.62 0.76 29.32
N ASN A 186 21.28 -0.51 29.12
CA ASN A 186 21.42 -1.13 27.80
C ASN A 186 20.33 -0.60 26.85
N ARG A 187 20.74 0.10 25.81
CA ARG A 187 19.86 0.66 24.78
C ARG A 187 20.02 -0.12 23.50
N ILE A 188 18.91 -0.46 22.88
CA ILE A 188 18.84 -1.06 21.56
C ILE A 188 19.05 0.08 20.56
N ASP A 189 19.97 -0.10 19.63
CA ASP A 189 20.48 0.91 18.70
C ASP A 189 20.86 2.24 19.38
N PRO A 190 21.87 2.25 20.24
CA PRO A 190 22.23 3.44 20.99
C PRO A 190 22.76 4.59 20.11
N SER A 191 23.08 4.32 18.84
CA SER A 191 23.51 5.29 17.84
C SER A 191 22.38 5.92 17.02
N ASP A 192 21.13 5.51 17.24
CA ASP A 192 19.98 6.15 16.62
C ASP A 192 19.82 7.59 17.14
N ASP A 193 19.70 8.56 16.23
CA ASP A 193 19.53 9.97 16.51
C ASP A 193 18.28 10.26 17.39
N TRP A 194 17.33 9.35 17.45
CA TRP A 194 16.14 9.45 18.28
C TRP A 194 16.52 9.46 19.78
N TRP A 195 17.59 8.74 20.18
CA TRP A 195 18.10 8.80 21.54
C TRP A 195 18.60 10.19 21.90
N GLN A 196 19.37 10.81 21.01
CA GLN A 196 19.87 12.17 21.22
C GLN A 196 18.71 13.15 21.35
N GLN A 197 17.69 13.03 20.48
CA GLN A 197 16.50 13.88 20.57
C GLN A 197 15.74 13.64 21.87
N TRP A 198 15.47 12.38 22.23
CA TRP A 198 14.72 12.07 23.45
C TRP A 198 15.43 12.60 24.71
N PHE A 199 16.75 12.47 24.80
CA PHE A 199 17.51 13.03 25.91
C PHE A 199 17.42 14.55 25.95
N SER A 200 17.60 15.21 24.80
CA SER A 200 17.51 16.66 24.68
C SER A 200 16.14 17.20 25.09
N ASP A 201 15.06 16.60 24.57
CA ASP A 201 13.69 17.03 24.83
C ASP A 201 13.31 16.86 26.31
N ASN A 202 13.94 15.92 27.01
CA ASN A 202 13.68 15.64 28.41
C ASN A 202 14.73 16.24 29.38
N GLY A 203 15.67 17.04 28.84
CA GLY A 203 16.69 17.72 29.67
C GLY A 203 17.73 16.77 30.27
N ILE A 204 17.93 15.59 29.69
CA ILE A 204 18.85 14.56 30.19
C ILE A 204 20.22 14.77 29.56
N PRO A 205 21.29 15.00 30.35
CA PRO A 205 22.63 15.10 29.80
C PRO A 205 23.09 13.80 29.15
N ALA A 206 23.52 13.87 27.92
CA ALA A 206 24.09 12.75 27.20
C ALA A 206 25.28 13.26 26.36
N ASP A 207 26.47 12.84 26.72
CA ASP A 207 27.67 13.14 25.97
C ASP A 207 27.89 12.15 24.81
N GLU A 208 28.90 12.43 24.01
CA GLU A 208 29.20 11.62 22.81
C GLU A 208 29.56 10.16 23.16
N SER A 209 30.14 9.91 24.36
CA SER A 209 30.48 8.55 24.81
C SER A 209 29.22 7.73 25.12
N ILE A 210 28.16 8.37 25.58
CA ILE A 210 26.84 7.79 25.82
C ILE A 210 26.14 7.52 24.47
N LEU A 211 26.14 8.50 23.55
CA LEU A 211 25.45 8.42 22.28
C LEU A 211 26.12 7.43 21.29
N ARG A 212 27.45 7.29 21.37
CA ARG A 212 28.21 6.36 20.52
C ARG A 212 28.55 5.02 21.16
N ARG A 213 27.86 4.66 22.25
CA ARG A 213 28.08 3.38 22.91
C ARG A 213 27.85 2.22 21.94
N ALA A 214 28.73 1.21 21.99
CA ALA A 214 28.54 -0.01 21.21
C ALA A 214 27.27 -0.73 21.65
N GLY A 215 26.52 -1.21 20.70
CA GLY A 215 25.25 -1.93 20.93
C GLY A 215 24.73 -2.61 19.67
N ILE A 216 23.62 -3.29 19.81
CA ILE A 216 22.92 -3.91 18.69
C ILE A 216 22.31 -2.80 17.82
N ARG A 217 22.50 -2.90 16.51
CA ARG A 217 21.89 -2.00 15.53
C ARG A 217 20.83 -2.75 14.75
N LEU A 218 19.62 -2.19 14.70
CA LEU A 218 18.47 -2.79 14.04
C LEU A 218 17.81 -1.75 13.14
N GLU A 219 17.50 -2.15 11.91
CA GLU A 219 17.08 -1.23 10.84
C GLU A 219 15.66 -0.64 11.01
N ASN A 220 14.84 -1.21 11.92
CA ASN A 220 13.45 -0.79 12.07
C ASN A 220 12.92 -1.05 13.48
N GLN A 221 11.89 -0.28 13.87
CA GLN A 221 11.28 -0.39 15.20
C GLN A 221 10.63 -1.75 15.47
N ALA A 222 10.19 -2.50 14.45
CA ALA A 222 9.63 -3.84 14.67
C ALA A 222 10.69 -4.76 15.29
N ASN A 223 11.89 -4.76 14.73
CA ASN A 223 13.01 -5.55 15.26
C ASN A 223 13.46 -5.03 16.63
N MET A 224 13.51 -3.70 16.80
CA MET A 224 13.87 -3.08 18.09
C MET A 224 12.89 -3.46 19.21
N GLY A 225 11.59 -3.42 18.91
CA GLY A 225 10.56 -3.81 19.88
C GLY A 225 10.60 -5.28 20.25
N HIS A 226 10.85 -6.18 19.28
CA HIS A 226 11.04 -7.60 19.56
C HIS A 226 12.27 -7.85 20.46
N ALA A 227 13.37 -7.13 20.23
CA ALA A 227 14.54 -7.21 21.09
C ALA A 227 14.26 -6.67 22.50
N ALA A 228 13.47 -5.60 22.60
CA ALA A 228 13.03 -5.05 23.91
C ALA A 228 12.12 -6.05 24.66
N MET A 229 11.16 -6.69 23.99
CA MET A 229 10.34 -7.74 24.57
C MET A 229 11.14 -8.97 25.03
N ALA A 230 12.24 -9.26 24.35
CA ALA A 230 13.17 -10.32 24.74
C ALA A 230 14.10 -9.92 25.91
N GLY A 231 13.89 -8.77 26.54
CA GLY A 231 14.67 -8.31 27.67
C GLY A 231 16.08 -7.80 27.34
N GLN A 232 16.35 -7.50 26.05
CA GLN A 232 17.69 -7.11 25.61
C GLN A 232 18.05 -5.65 25.92
N GLY A 233 17.10 -4.86 26.44
CA GLY A 233 17.30 -3.47 26.80
C GLY A 233 16.12 -2.57 26.46
N PHE A 234 16.36 -1.26 26.48
CA PHE A 234 15.40 -0.23 26.17
C PHE A 234 15.46 0.11 24.67
N ALA A 235 14.31 0.17 24.00
CA ALA A 235 14.16 0.64 22.64
C ALA A 235 13.33 1.93 22.61
N LEU A 236 13.64 2.84 21.69
CA LEU A 236 12.75 3.95 21.37
C LEU A 236 11.67 3.46 20.40
N LEU A 237 10.45 3.44 20.88
CA LEU A 237 9.30 2.89 20.15
C LEU A 237 8.15 3.89 20.11
N THR A 238 7.32 3.78 19.09
CA THR A 238 6.10 4.56 18.88
C THR A 238 4.93 3.87 19.59
N PRO A 239 4.44 4.35 20.75
CA PRO A 239 3.46 3.65 21.57
C PRO A 239 2.19 3.24 20.84
N LEU A 240 1.70 4.05 19.88
CA LEU A 240 0.54 3.73 19.04
C LEU A 240 0.69 2.38 18.32
N LEU A 241 1.88 2.10 17.84
CA LEU A 241 2.17 0.88 17.09
C LEU A 241 2.32 -0.35 18.00
N TRP A 242 2.66 -0.14 19.26
CA TRP A 242 2.92 -1.20 20.25
C TRP A 242 1.82 -1.34 21.30
N LYS A 243 0.68 -0.67 21.11
CA LYS A 243 -0.44 -0.69 22.04
C LYS A 243 -0.87 -2.10 22.45
N GLY A 244 -0.93 -3.02 21.49
CA GLY A 244 -1.29 -4.41 21.75
C GLY A 244 -0.29 -5.15 22.64
N ASP A 245 1.00 -4.88 22.48
CA ASP A 245 2.06 -5.48 23.30
C ASP A 245 2.11 -4.91 24.70
N VAL A 246 1.84 -3.61 24.83
CA VAL A 246 1.71 -2.94 26.14
C VAL A 246 0.48 -3.47 26.88
N ALA A 247 -0.67 -3.56 26.22
CA ALA A 247 -1.88 -4.10 26.82
C ALA A 247 -1.74 -5.57 27.24
N ALA A 248 -0.94 -6.33 26.49
CA ALA A 248 -0.62 -7.73 26.83
C ALA A 248 0.50 -7.88 27.87
N GLY A 249 1.06 -6.79 28.37
CA GLY A 249 2.13 -6.80 29.38
C GLY A 249 3.50 -7.28 28.86
N ARG A 250 3.69 -7.34 27.54
CA ARG A 250 4.98 -7.70 26.94
C ARG A 250 5.97 -6.55 26.87
N LEU A 251 5.43 -5.34 26.76
CA LEU A 251 6.19 -4.09 26.84
C LEU A 251 5.60 -3.18 27.90
N CYS A 252 6.46 -2.39 28.53
CA CYS A 252 6.08 -1.31 29.43
C CYS A 252 6.63 0.01 28.93
N ILE A 253 5.90 1.08 29.23
CA ILE A 253 6.34 2.46 29.02
C ILE A 253 6.67 3.03 30.41
N PRO A 254 7.93 3.06 30.79
CA PRO A 254 8.29 3.51 32.13
C PRO A 254 8.02 5.02 32.36
N PHE A 255 7.99 5.80 31.28
CA PHE A 255 7.86 7.26 31.33
C PHE A 255 6.74 7.76 30.39
N PRO A 256 5.45 7.56 30.72
CA PRO A 256 4.34 7.89 29.83
C PRO A 256 4.18 9.40 29.57
N ASP A 257 4.72 10.26 30.43
CA ASP A 257 4.75 11.72 30.32
C ASP A 257 6.02 12.27 29.65
N ARG A 258 6.95 11.40 29.25
CA ARG A 258 8.23 11.73 28.61
C ARG A 258 8.27 11.25 27.17
N ILE A 259 7.42 11.82 26.32
CA ILE A 259 7.28 11.46 24.92
C ILE A 259 7.87 12.55 24.05
N SER A 260 8.71 12.17 23.07
CA SER A 260 9.23 13.06 22.06
C SER A 260 8.47 12.90 20.74
N VAL A 261 8.40 13.98 19.94
CA VAL A 261 7.79 14.00 18.62
C VAL A 261 8.86 14.40 17.59
N ARG A 262 9.01 13.64 16.53
CA ARG A 262 10.10 13.87 15.57
C ARG A 262 9.76 14.90 14.47
N GLY A 263 8.53 15.33 14.31
CA GLY A 263 8.10 16.09 13.12
C GLY A 263 8.10 15.24 11.86
N TRP A 264 8.03 13.94 12.02
CA TRP A 264 7.94 12.93 10.98
C TRP A 264 6.66 12.12 11.20
N SER A 265 5.91 11.85 10.15
CA SER A 265 4.57 11.30 10.25
C SER A 265 4.41 10.08 9.36
N TYR A 266 3.43 9.25 9.67
CA TYR A 266 2.98 8.19 8.77
C TYR A 266 1.84 8.68 7.89
N TRP A 267 1.92 8.33 6.62
CA TRP A 267 0.99 8.78 5.59
C TRP A 267 0.49 7.62 4.77
N LEU A 268 -0.78 7.66 4.40
CA LEU A 268 -1.35 6.89 3.32
C LEU A 268 -1.18 7.68 2.03
N VAL A 269 -0.58 7.06 1.01
CA VAL A 269 -0.18 7.74 -0.24
C VAL A 269 -0.61 6.90 -1.45
N TYR A 270 -1.18 7.54 -2.45
CA TYR A 270 -1.51 6.93 -3.75
C TYR A 270 -1.58 7.99 -4.86
N PRO A 271 -1.46 7.63 -6.17
CA PRO A 271 -1.60 8.58 -7.27
C PRO A 271 -2.98 9.25 -7.27
N LYS A 272 -3.04 10.57 -7.50
CA LYS A 272 -4.30 11.35 -7.52
C LYS A 272 -5.34 10.76 -8.46
N GLU A 273 -4.90 10.22 -9.58
CA GLU A 273 -5.72 9.57 -10.60
C GLU A 273 -6.46 8.33 -10.07
N ARG A 274 -5.90 7.67 -9.04
CA ARG A 274 -6.49 6.48 -8.41
C ARG A 274 -7.47 6.78 -7.28
N ARG A 275 -7.70 8.06 -6.96
CA ARG A 275 -8.58 8.48 -5.84
C ARG A 275 -9.97 7.83 -5.88
N MET A 276 -10.55 7.68 -7.08
CA MET A 276 -11.90 7.14 -7.30
C MET A 276 -11.91 5.64 -7.60
N VAL A 277 -10.75 5.00 -7.72
CA VAL A 277 -10.67 3.54 -7.93
C VAL A 277 -11.29 2.83 -6.73
N PRO A 278 -12.29 1.94 -6.93
CA PRO A 278 -13.08 1.37 -5.84
C PRO A 278 -12.25 0.69 -4.76
N LYS A 279 -11.26 -0.14 -5.12
CA LYS A 279 -10.37 -0.84 -4.18
C LYS A 279 -9.54 0.14 -3.33
N VAL A 280 -9.01 1.21 -3.94
CA VAL A 280 -8.24 2.26 -3.26
C VAL A 280 -9.13 3.04 -2.30
N LYS A 281 -10.34 3.42 -2.75
CA LYS A 281 -11.32 4.16 -1.94
C LYS A 281 -11.72 3.36 -0.70
N ARG A 282 -12.10 2.09 -0.85
CA ARG A 282 -12.53 1.20 0.24
C ARG A 282 -11.43 1.05 1.30
N PHE A 283 -10.21 0.76 0.87
CA PHE A 283 -9.09 0.61 1.79
C PHE A 283 -8.74 1.92 2.50
N ARG A 284 -8.72 3.03 1.79
CA ARG A 284 -8.50 4.34 2.39
C ARG A 284 -9.51 4.66 3.49
N GLU A 285 -10.80 4.50 3.21
CA GLU A 285 -11.88 4.79 4.15
C GLU A 285 -11.79 3.90 5.38
N TRP A 286 -11.54 2.61 5.19
CA TRP A 286 -11.32 1.65 6.26
C TRP A 286 -10.08 2.02 7.10
N LEU A 287 -8.93 2.24 6.47
CA LEU A 287 -7.67 2.53 7.18
C LEU A 287 -7.78 3.81 8.00
N LEU A 288 -8.38 4.87 7.46
CA LEU A 288 -8.57 6.13 8.17
C LEU A 288 -9.55 6.00 9.34
N ALA A 289 -10.55 5.13 9.24
CA ALA A 289 -11.47 4.84 10.34
C ALA A 289 -10.77 4.06 11.47
N GLU A 290 -10.05 2.99 11.14
CA GLU A 290 -9.25 2.19 12.07
C GLU A 290 -8.20 3.04 12.80
N MET A 291 -7.50 3.92 12.06
CA MET A 291 -6.50 4.81 12.67
C MET A 291 -7.13 5.81 13.64
N ARG A 292 -8.25 6.43 13.28
CA ARG A 292 -8.98 7.34 14.20
C ARG A 292 -9.38 6.62 15.48
N GLN A 293 -9.98 5.44 15.36
CA GLN A 293 -10.35 4.64 16.52
C GLN A 293 -9.12 4.30 17.37
N ALA A 294 -8.00 3.89 16.77
CA ALA A 294 -6.78 3.56 17.52
C ALA A 294 -6.20 4.77 18.27
N ILE A 295 -6.30 5.97 17.69
CA ILE A 295 -5.87 7.23 18.31
C ILE A 295 -6.82 7.62 19.47
N ASP A 296 -8.13 7.62 19.22
CA ASP A 296 -9.15 7.97 20.24
C ASP A 296 -9.05 7.05 21.46
N GLU A 297 -8.77 5.78 21.26
CA GLU A 297 -8.54 4.83 22.37
C GLU A 297 -7.24 5.08 23.16
N LEU A 298 -6.27 5.80 22.58
CA LEU A 298 -5.06 6.23 23.27
C LEU A 298 -5.28 7.51 24.09
N ASP A 299 -6.04 8.46 23.55
CA ASP A 299 -6.31 9.75 24.21
C ASP A 299 -7.09 9.59 25.53
N GLY A 300 -7.78 8.47 25.72
CA GLY A 300 -8.41 8.10 27.01
C GLY A 300 -7.42 7.83 28.15
N GLY A 301 -6.10 7.75 27.87
CA GLY A 301 -5.06 7.51 28.87
C GLY A 301 -3.70 8.16 28.62
N TRP A 302 -3.49 8.78 27.43
CA TRP A 302 -2.15 9.20 26.96
C TRP A 302 -2.24 10.53 26.19
N ALA A 303 -2.36 11.62 26.90
CA ALA A 303 -2.75 12.96 26.44
C ALA A 303 -1.81 13.67 25.43
N VAL A 304 -0.86 13.02 24.78
CA VAL A 304 0.15 13.67 23.91
C VAL A 304 0.24 13.11 22.49
N GLN A 305 -0.54 12.07 22.15
CA GLN A 305 -0.33 11.41 20.87
C GLN A 305 -1.44 11.71 19.86
N GLY A 306 -1.05 12.29 18.75
CA GLY A 306 -1.90 12.35 17.55
C GLY A 306 -2.86 13.52 17.49
N ARG A 307 -2.48 14.71 17.90
CA ARG A 307 -3.17 15.89 17.38
C ARG A 307 -3.01 15.91 15.87
N VAL A 308 -4.05 15.48 15.17
CA VAL A 308 -4.21 15.83 13.76
C VAL A 308 -4.14 17.36 13.70
N PRO A 309 -3.17 17.97 12.99
CA PRO A 309 -3.13 19.42 12.88
C PRO A 309 -4.48 19.91 12.39
N ALA A 310 -5.03 20.98 12.98
CA ALA A 310 -6.33 21.56 12.63
C ALA A 310 -6.49 21.91 11.14
N ALA A 311 -5.39 22.00 10.40
CA ALA A 311 -5.36 22.20 8.95
C ALA A 311 -5.85 21.01 8.12
N ALA A 312 -5.86 19.78 8.65
CA ALA A 312 -6.35 18.59 7.93
C ALA A 312 -7.88 18.39 8.07
N GLN A 313 -8.53 19.08 9.00
CA GLN A 313 -10.00 19.00 9.20
C GLN A 313 -10.81 19.86 8.23
N ALA A 314 -10.16 20.73 7.43
CA ALA A 314 -10.84 21.65 6.51
C ALA A 314 -11.00 21.11 5.08
N GLN A 315 -10.65 19.87 4.78
CA GLN A 315 -10.75 19.25 3.45
C GLN A 315 -11.54 17.92 3.46
N GLY A 316 -12.56 17.84 4.28
CA GLY A 316 -13.55 16.76 4.28
C GLY A 316 -14.71 17.02 3.34
#